data_dd58b84cd12c1fa5584d24188715b607
#
_entry.id   dd58b84cd12c1fa5584d24188715b607
#
_cell.length_a   1.000
_cell.length_b   1.000
_cell.length_c   1.000
_cell.angle_alpha   90.00
_cell.angle_beta   90.00
_cell.angle_gamma   90.00
#
_symmetry.space_group_name_H-M   'P 1'
#
loop_
_entity.id
_entity.type
_entity.pdbx_description
1 polymer ?
#
loop_
_entity_poly.entity_id
_entity_poly.type
_entity_poly.pdbx_seq_one_letter_code
_entity_poly.pdbx_strand_id
1 'polypeptide(L)'
;MKHFIFTVFTLFALILACTEPDKRVLPILGERDLADGDTVYRSVPEFSFVDQDSQIVTNATFKGKIYVVDFFFIHCPTICPKVKANGLRIYQKYKDDPRLALLSHSIDVKNDTVAALKQHALKLGVDKPGWYLVTGDHDAIYGIADDYFSVAVVNPDAPGGFDHSGRLILVDKNRHVRSFCDGTDAADVDRFMKDIDILLEEQFATR
;
A
#
# COMPACT_ATOMS: atom_id res chain seq x y z
N MET A 1 -53.43 2.12 25.61
CA MET A 1 -52.42 1.07 25.28
C MET A 1 -52.15 0.93 23.79
N LYS A 2 -53.14 1.03 22.89
CA LYS A 2 -52.93 0.88 21.43
C LYS A 2 -52.11 2.03 20.79
N HIS A 3 -52.19 3.26 21.28
CA HIS A 3 -51.44 4.40 20.72
C HIS A 3 -49.97 4.45 21.13
N PHE A 4 -49.61 3.85 22.28
CA PHE A 4 -48.21 3.79 22.74
C PHE A 4 -47.36 2.81 21.93
N ILE A 5 -47.95 1.71 21.49
CA ILE A 5 -47.26 0.70 20.66
C ILE A 5 -46.97 1.25 19.25
N PHE A 6 -47.84 2.09 18.70
CA PHE A 6 -47.64 2.67 17.38
C PHE A 6 -46.50 3.71 17.36
N THR A 7 -46.36 4.49 18.43
CA THR A 7 -45.29 5.51 18.53
C THR A 7 -43.91 4.88 18.73
N VAL A 8 -43.79 3.74 19.39
CA VAL A 8 -42.52 3.01 19.59
C VAL A 8 -42.06 2.37 18.28
N PHE A 9 -43.02 1.87 17.46
CA PHE A 9 -42.66 1.26 16.15
C PHE A 9 -42.19 2.29 15.13
N THR A 10 -42.75 3.52 15.18
CA THR A 10 -42.33 4.60 14.27
C THR A 10 -40.96 5.17 14.64
N LEU A 11 -40.57 5.12 15.91
CA LEU A 11 -39.25 5.58 16.36
C LEU A 11 -38.13 4.58 16.02
N PHE A 12 -38.44 3.29 15.93
CA PHE A 12 -37.47 2.25 15.56
C PHE A 12 -37.15 2.22 14.05
N ALA A 13 -38.06 2.71 13.22
CA ALA A 13 -37.85 2.77 11.76
C ALA A 13 -36.91 3.91 11.29
N LEU A 14 -36.58 4.86 12.19
CA LEU A 14 -35.71 6.00 11.87
C LEU A 14 -34.22 5.75 12.10
N ILE A 15 -33.82 4.57 12.59
CA ILE A 15 -32.40 4.25 12.91
C ILE A 15 -31.72 3.48 11.78
N LEU A 16 -32.40 3.12 10.71
CA LEU A 16 -31.73 2.70 9.46
C LEU A 16 -31.28 3.95 8.69
N ALA A 17 -30.41 4.72 9.28
CA ALA A 17 -29.59 5.67 8.54
C ALA A 17 -28.72 4.82 7.60
N CYS A 18 -29.12 4.73 6.34
CA CYS A 18 -28.26 4.28 5.27
C CYS A 18 -27.01 5.15 5.33
N THR A 19 -25.90 4.61 5.80
CA THR A 19 -24.60 5.18 5.49
C THR A 19 -24.46 5.04 3.96
N GLU A 20 -24.74 6.12 3.24
CA GLU A 20 -24.41 6.13 1.81
C GLU A 20 -22.93 5.77 1.67
N PRO A 21 -22.59 4.88 0.73
CA PRO A 21 -21.20 4.58 0.48
C PRO A 21 -20.47 5.88 0.12
N ASP A 22 -19.28 6.07 0.66
CA ASP A 22 -18.45 7.23 0.39
C ASP A 22 -18.13 7.27 -1.11
N LYS A 23 -18.85 8.11 -1.84
CA LYS A 23 -18.71 8.28 -3.31
C LYS A 23 -17.45 9.03 -3.71
N ARG A 24 -16.49 9.22 -2.78
CA ARG A 24 -15.21 9.84 -3.11
C ARG A 24 -14.50 8.99 -4.18
N VAL A 25 -14.01 9.67 -5.19
CA VAL A 25 -13.06 9.13 -6.17
C VAL A 25 -11.68 9.62 -5.77
N LEU A 26 -10.73 8.71 -5.63
CA LEU A 26 -9.37 9.09 -5.29
C LEU A 26 -8.70 9.81 -6.47
N PRO A 27 -7.97 10.91 -6.24
CA PRO A 27 -7.21 11.58 -7.29
C PRO A 27 -6.11 10.67 -7.84
N ILE A 28 -5.69 10.89 -9.08
CA ILE A 28 -4.40 10.41 -9.56
C ILE A 28 -3.36 11.45 -9.16
N LEU A 29 -2.33 11.01 -8.42
CA LEU A 29 -1.27 11.86 -7.93
C LEU A 29 -0.08 11.83 -8.90
N GLY A 30 0.72 12.90 -8.88
CA GLY A 30 1.94 13.01 -9.66
C GLY A 30 1.88 13.93 -10.86
N GLU A 31 2.96 13.90 -11.62
CA GLU A 31 3.10 14.70 -12.83
C GLU A 31 2.08 14.28 -13.89
N ARG A 32 1.63 15.27 -14.62
CA ARG A 32 0.70 15.10 -15.74
C ARG A 32 1.15 15.97 -16.91
N ASP A 33 1.15 15.38 -18.07
CA ASP A 33 1.40 16.08 -19.32
C ASP A 33 0.10 16.26 -20.10
N LEU A 34 0.06 17.27 -20.96
CA LEU A 34 -0.99 17.44 -21.96
C LEU A 34 -0.48 16.87 -23.27
N ALA A 35 -1.02 15.75 -23.69
CA ALA A 35 -0.72 15.15 -25.00
C ALA A 35 -2.01 15.08 -25.83
N ASP A 36 -1.99 15.67 -27.01
CA ASP A 36 -3.13 15.71 -27.96
C ASP A 36 -4.46 16.21 -27.37
N GLY A 37 -4.37 17.09 -26.36
CA GLY A 37 -5.55 17.65 -25.68
C GLY A 37 -6.06 16.81 -24.49
N ASP A 38 -5.49 15.64 -24.25
CA ASP A 38 -5.79 14.78 -23.11
C ASP A 38 -4.73 14.91 -22.02
N THR A 39 -5.17 14.70 -20.76
CA THR A 39 -4.26 14.64 -19.62
C THR A 39 -3.68 13.24 -19.50
N VAL A 40 -2.36 13.12 -19.67
CA VAL A 40 -1.61 11.87 -19.48
C VAL A 40 -0.93 11.92 -18.11
N TYR A 41 -1.23 10.96 -17.25
CA TYR A 41 -0.61 10.83 -15.94
C TYR A 41 0.62 9.91 -16.00
N ARG A 42 1.69 10.30 -15.30
CA ARG A 42 2.86 9.45 -15.14
C ARG A 42 2.49 8.19 -14.35
N SER A 43 2.86 7.05 -14.88
CA SER A 43 2.70 5.75 -14.21
C SER A 43 4.04 5.27 -13.67
N VAL A 44 3.99 4.43 -12.61
CA VAL A 44 5.16 3.72 -12.12
C VAL A 44 5.83 2.95 -13.28
N PRO A 45 7.17 3.09 -13.47
CA PRO A 45 7.88 2.46 -14.58
C PRO A 45 7.91 0.93 -14.46
N GLU A 46 8.42 0.27 -15.51
CA GLU A 46 8.66 -1.17 -15.48
C GLU A 46 9.80 -1.50 -14.51
N PHE A 47 9.62 -2.60 -13.77
CA PHE A 47 10.64 -3.09 -12.83
C PHE A 47 10.73 -4.62 -12.85
N SER A 48 11.84 -5.14 -12.34
CA SER A 48 12.06 -6.57 -12.13
C SER A 48 12.95 -6.78 -10.92
N PHE A 49 12.40 -7.39 -9.87
CA PHE A 49 13.05 -7.66 -8.60
C PHE A 49 12.88 -9.12 -8.21
N VAL A 50 13.57 -9.57 -7.14
CA VAL A 50 13.44 -10.93 -6.60
C VAL A 50 12.81 -10.83 -5.21
N ASP A 51 11.78 -11.65 -4.95
CA ASP A 51 11.12 -11.68 -3.66
C ASP A 51 11.74 -12.65 -2.66
N GLN A 52 11.17 -12.69 -1.45
CA GLN A 52 11.57 -13.57 -0.35
C GLN A 52 11.44 -15.08 -0.67
N ASP A 53 10.73 -15.44 -1.74
CA ASP A 53 10.53 -16.82 -2.19
C ASP A 53 11.35 -17.14 -3.45
N SER A 54 12.35 -16.31 -3.77
CA SER A 54 13.19 -16.41 -4.98
C SER A 54 12.41 -16.32 -6.29
N GLN A 55 11.24 -15.68 -6.27
CA GLN A 55 10.43 -15.47 -7.47
C GLN A 55 10.72 -14.10 -8.09
N ILE A 56 10.67 -14.02 -9.40
CA ILE A 56 10.76 -12.74 -10.11
C ILE A 56 9.43 -12.00 -9.97
N VAL A 57 9.49 -10.78 -9.44
CA VAL A 57 8.36 -9.86 -9.26
C VAL A 57 8.50 -8.71 -10.23
N THR A 58 7.49 -8.51 -11.05
CA THR A 58 7.44 -7.44 -12.07
C THR A 58 6.07 -6.76 -12.02
N ASN A 59 5.88 -5.73 -12.85
CA ASN A 59 4.54 -5.12 -13.02
C ASN A 59 3.47 -6.16 -13.41
N ALA A 60 3.83 -7.23 -14.11
CA ALA A 60 2.90 -8.31 -14.47
C ALA A 60 2.33 -9.05 -13.22
N THR A 61 3.08 -9.10 -12.12
CA THR A 61 2.64 -9.70 -10.84
C THR A 61 1.42 -8.96 -10.27
N PHE A 62 1.32 -7.66 -10.55
CA PHE A 62 0.24 -6.79 -10.06
C PHE A 62 -0.83 -6.49 -11.12
N LYS A 63 -0.77 -7.15 -12.28
CA LYS A 63 -1.77 -6.94 -13.33
C LYS A 63 -3.17 -7.25 -12.81
N GLY A 64 -4.07 -6.28 -12.93
CA GLY A 64 -5.45 -6.41 -12.46
C GLY A 64 -5.61 -6.31 -10.93
N LYS A 65 -4.60 -5.86 -10.21
CA LYS A 65 -4.63 -5.60 -8.77
C LYS A 65 -4.35 -4.13 -8.48
N ILE A 66 -4.80 -3.67 -7.32
CA ILE A 66 -4.22 -2.51 -6.66
C ILE A 66 -3.14 -3.00 -5.69
N TYR A 67 -2.19 -2.16 -5.32
CA TYR A 67 -1.16 -2.59 -4.38
C TYR A 67 -0.65 -1.45 -3.50
N VAL A 68 -0.17 -1.83 -2.31
CA VAL A 68 0.44 -0.91 -1.35
C VAL A 68 1.95 -1.09 -1.37
N VAL A 69 2.69 0.02 -1.48
CA VAL A 69 4.16 0.03 -1.57
C VAL A 69 4.77 0.69 -0.35
N ASP A 70 5.91 0.18 0.08
CA ASP A 70 6.82 0.84 1.02
C ASP A 70 8.30 0.51 0.71
N PHE A 71 9.19 1.33 1.31
CA PHE A 71 10.63 1.16 1.27
C PHE A 71 11.13 0.93 2.70
N PHE A 72 11.97 -0.09 2.90
CA PHE A 72 12.42 -0.51 4.22
C PHE A 72 13.81 -1.13 4.20
N PHE A 73 14.36 -1.40 5.36
CA PHE A 73 15.46 -2.36 5.55
C PHE A 73 15.27 -3.11 6.88
N ILE A 74 15.75 -4.37 6.92
CA ILE A 74 15.45 -5.29 8.04
C ILE A 74 15.96 -4.74 9.37
N HIS A 75 17.16 -4.16 9.37
CA HIS A 75 17.85 -3.70 10.58
C HIS A 75 17.61 -2.22 10.90
N CYS A 76 16.55 -1.62 10.41
CA CYS A 76 16.17 -0.25 10.74
C CYS A 76 15.85 -0.11 12.24
N PRO A 77 16.59 0.75 12.98
CA PRO A 77 16.39 0.86 14.42
C PRO A 77 15.28 1.83 14.83
N THR A 78 14.66 2.54 13.89
CA THR A 78 13.77 3.68 14.16
C THR A 78 12.33 3.47 13.69
N ILE A 79 12.02 3.83 12.44
CA ILE A 79 10.64 3.91 11.94
C ILE A 79 10.09 2.58 11.41
N CYS A 80 10.94 1.73 10.81
CA CYS A 80 10.48 0.50 10.17
C CYS A 80 9.65 -0.42 11.07
N PRO A 81 9.95 -0.61 12.37
CA PRO A 81 9.11 -1.44 13.22
C PRO A 81 7.65 -0.96 13.27
N LYS A 82 7.41 0.36 13.31
CA LYS A 82 6.06 0.95 13.30
C LYS A 82 5.39 0.80 11.95
N VAL A 83 6.12 1.12 10.87
CA VAL A 83 5.62 0.97 9.49
C VAL A 83 5.26 -0.48 9.20
N LYS A 84 6.11 -1.44 9.59
CA LYS A 84 5.84 -2.87 9.40
C LYS A 84 4.67 -3.37 10.23
N ALA A 85 4.51 -2.90 11.47
CA ALA A 85 3.34 -3.23 12.28
C ALA A 85 2.04 -2.73 11.62
N ASN A 86 2.04 -1.52 11.06
CA ASN A 86 0.90 -0.98 10.35
C ASN A 86 0.68 -1.65 8.97
N GLY A 87 1.75 -1.97 8.25
CA GLY A 87 1.69 -2.80 7.03
C GLY A 87 1.08 -4.17 7.31
N LEU A 88 1.42 -4.78 8.44
CA LEU A 88 0.82 -6.05 8.88
C LEU A 88 -0.68 -5.94 9.16
N ARG A 89 -1.16 -4.81 9.72
CA ARG A 89 -2.61 -4.55 9.89
C ARG A 89 -3.33 -4.52 8.53
N ILE A 90 -2.74 -3.85 7.54
CA ILE A 90 -3.28 -3.84 6.17
C ILE A 90 -3.27 -5.26 5.59
N TYR A 91 -2.12 -5.96 5.65
CA TYR A 91 -2.02 -7.32 5.16
C TYR A 91 -3.09 -8.23 5.77
N GLN A 92 -3.25 -8.23 7.10
CA GLN A 92 -4.22 -9.09 7.77
C GLN A 92 -5.67 -8.77 7.41
N LYS A 93 -6.00 -7.50 7.17
CA LYS A 93 -7.34 -7.10 6.73
C LYS A 93 -7.65 -7.61 5.32
N TYR A 94 -6.66 -7.63 4.42
CA TYR A 94 -6.90 -7.88 3.00
C TYR A 94 -6.24 -9.15 2.45
N LYS A 95 -5.55 -9.96 3.25
CA LYS A 95 -4.79 -11.14 2.79
C LYS A 95 -5.61 -12.20 2.04
N ASP A 96 -6.91 -12.19 2.21
CA ASP A 96 -7.83 -13.09 1.51
C ASP A 96 -8.49 -12.42 0.29
N ASP A 97 -8.19 -11.14 0.00
CA ASP A 97 -8.66 -10.43 -1.18
C ASP A 97 -7.62 -10.48 -2.30
N PRO A 98 -7.85 -11.25 -3.38
CA PRO A 98 -6.89 -11.38 -4.46
C PRO A 98 -6.68 -10.10 -5.28
N ARG A 99 -7.51 -9.07 -5.07
CA ARG A 99 -7.46 -7.79 -5.78
C ARG A 99 -6.43 -6.82 -5.22
N LEU A 100 -5.89 -7.10 -4.01
CA LEU A 100 -4.90 -6.26 -3.34
C LEU A 100 -3.63 -7.05 -3.05
N ALA A 101 -2.48 -6.39 -3.14
CA ALA A 101 -1.19 -6.92 -2.74
C ALA A 101 -0.36 -5.84 -2.01
N LEU A 102 0.70 -6.26 -1.32
CA LEU A 102 1.70 -5.39 -0.72
C LEU A 102 3.05 -5.66 -1.39
N LEU A 103 3.82 -4.60 -1.63
CA LEU A 103 5.15 -4.64 -2.24
C LEU A 103 6.11 -3.80 -1.39
N SER A 104 7.06 -4.44 -0.73
CA SER A 104 8.06 -3.78 0.10
C SER A 104 9.44 -3.90 -0.52
N HIS A 105 10.05 -2.76 -0.89
CA HIS A 105 11.39 -2.72 -1.46
C HIS A 105 12.42 -2.59 -0.35
N SER A 106 13.37 -3.54 -0.27
CA SER A 106 14.52 -3.36 0.61
C SER A 106 15.52 -2.40 0.00
N ILE A 107 15.91 -1.37 0.76
CA ILE A 107 16.94 -0.41 0.37
C ILE A 107 18.35 -0.82 0.81
N ASP A 108 18.48 -1.81 1.71
CA ASP A 108 19.76 -2.41 2.08
C ASP A 108 20.04 -3.69 1.26
N VAL A 109 20.12 -3.54 -0.04
CA VAL A 109 20.29 -4.66 -0.99
C VAL A 109 21.53 -5.52 -0.72
N LYS A 110 22.49 -5.00 0.04
CA LYS A 110 23.72 -5.71 0.40
C LYS A 110 23.48 -6.74 1.51
N ASN A 111 22.68 -6.39 2.51
CA ASN A 111 22.48 -7.23 3.71
C ASN A 111 21.13 -7.95 3.67
N ASP A 112 20.11 -7.35 3.06
CA ASP A 112 18.76 -7.91 2.94
C ASP A 112 18.70 -8.88 1.75
N THR A 113 19.42 -9.99 1.86
CA THR A 113 19.39 -11.06 0.87
C THR A 113 18.03 -11.74 0.83
N VAL A 114 17.73 -12.51 -0.22
CA VAL A 114 16.49 -13.30 -0.33
C VAL A 114 16.25 -14.17 0.90
N ALA A 115 17.31 -14.81 1.42
CA ALA A 115 17.20 -15.62 2.63
C ALA A 115 16.87 -14.79 3.88
N ALA A 116 17.45 -13.59 4.02
CA ALA A 116 17.14 -12.66 5.11
C ALA A 116 15.70 -12.15 5.01
N LEU A 117 15.25 -11.79 3.80
CA LEU A 117 13.86 -11.38 3.53
C LEU A 117 12.87 -12.50 3.87
N LYS A 118 13.20 -13.77 3.53
CA LYS A 118 12.35 -14.92 3.88
C LYS A 118 12.19 -15.07 5.39
N GLN A 119 13.31 -14.99 6.13
CA GLN A 119 13.27 -15.05 7.60
C GLN A 119 12.50 -13.86 8.20
N HIS A 120 12.63 -12.67 7.61
CA HIS A 120 11.90 -11.49 8.04
C HIS A 120 10.39 -11.64 7.79
N ALA A 121 9.98 -12.12 6.62
CA ALA A 121 8.58 -12.40 6.29
C ALA A 121 7.95 -13.40 7.29
N LEU A 122 8.67 -14.48 7.61
CA LEU A 122 8.21 -15.46 8.60
C LEU A 122 8.02 -14.83 10.00
N LYS A 123 8.97 -13.99 10.43
CA LYS A 123 8.87 -13.27 11.72
C LYS A 123 7.70 -12.27 11.75
N LEU A 124 7.35 -11.67 10.62
CA LEU A 124 6.19 -10.79 10.49
C LEU A 124 4.87 -11.56 10.48
N GLY A 125 4.89 -12.88 10.31
CA GLY A 125 3.67 -13.69 10.18
C GLY A 125 3.03 -13.58 8.79
N VAL A 126 3.83 -13.33 7.76
CA VAL A 126 3.39 -13.39 6.37
C VAL A 126 3.33 -14.85 5.94
N ASP A 127 2.15 -15.44 6.08
CA ASP A 127 1.88 -16.86 5.93
C ASP A 127 1.16 -17.23 4.63
N LYS A 128 0.66 -16.23 3.89
CA LYS A 128 -0.06 -16.39 2.63
C LYS A 128 0.55 -15.50 1.55
N PRO A 129 0.36 -15.83 0.27
CA PRO A 129 0.70 -14.92 -0.84
C PRO A 129 0.00 -13.56 -0.72
N GLY A 130 0.61 -12.55 -1.32
CA GLY A 130 0.03 -11.20 -1.36
C GLY A 130 0.88 -10.12 -0.70
N TRP A 131 1.97 -10.50 0.00
CA TRP A 131 2.99 -9.55 0.44
C TRP A 131 4.35 -9.97 -0.09
N TYR A 132 4.91 -9.16 -0.99
CA TYR A 132 6.19 -9.35 -1.66
C TYR A 132 7.23 -8.44 -1.02
N LEU A 133 8.23 -9.04 -0.37
CA LEU A 133 9.40 -8.32 0.14
C LEU A 133 10.51 -8.53 -0.88
N VAL A 134 10.89 -7.49 -1.60
CA VAL A 134 11.81 -7.61 -2.73
C VAL A 134 13.17 -6.98 -2.48
N THR A 135 14.17 -7.54 -3.13
CA THR A 135 15.52 -7.01 -3.26
C THR A 135 15.97 -7.13 -4.72
N GLY A 136 17.06 -6.48 -5.09
CA GLY A 136 17.56 -6.53 -6.46
C GLY A 136 18.72 -5.57 -6.72
N ASP A 137 18.79 -5.04 -7.93
CA ASP A 137 19.77 -4.04 -8.29
C ASP A 137 19.57 -2.75 -7.48
N HIS A 138 20.68 -2.22 -6.94
CA HIS A 138 20.67 -1.02 -6.10
C HIS A 138 20.05 0.17 -6.82
N ASP A 139 20.56 0.49 -8.01
CA ASP A 139 20.17 1.70 -8.72
C ASP A 139 18.71 1.63 -9.20
N ALA A 140 18.24 0.41 -9.54
CA ALA A 140 16.84 0.19 -9.89
C ALA A 140 15.90 0.39 -8.70
N ILE A 141 16.26 -0.07 -7.48
CA ILE A 141 15.45 0.11 -6.27
C ILE A 141 15.42 1.58 -5.83
N TYR A 142 16.57 2.27 -5.88
CA TYR A 142 16.64 3.67 -5.49
C TYR A 142 15.99 4.57 -6.54
N GLY A 143 16.16 4.26 -7.82
CA GLY A 143 15.57 5.04 -8.91
C GLY A 143 14.05 5.01 -8.94
N ILE A 144 13.42 3.88 -8.55
CA ILE A 144 11.96 3.78 -8.56
C ILE A 144 11.29 4.47 -7.35
N ALA A 145 12.05 4.83 -6.31
CA ALA A 145 11.49 5.43 -5.10
C ALA A 145 10.80 6.77 -5.39
N ASP A 146 11.38 7.60 -6.24
CA ASP A 146 10.81 8.89 -6.63
C ASP A 146 9.46 8.73 -7.36
N ASP A 147 9.33 7.70 -8.19
CA ASP A 147 8.09 7.42 -8.91
C ASP A 147 6.94 7.01 -7.98
N TYR A 148 7.27 6.55 -6.77
CA TYR A 148 6.33 6.27 -5.69
C TYR A 148 6.18 7.45 -4.70
N PHE A 149 6.75 8.62 -4.97
CA PHE A 149 6.80 9.75 -4.02
C PHE A 149 7.41 9.38 -2.66
N SER A 150 8.37 8.48 -2.70
CA SER A 150 9.12 8.01 -1.52
C SER A 150 10.55 8.53 -1.56
N VAL A 151 11.22 8.42 -0.43
CA VAL A 151 12.65 8.72 -0.30
C VAL A 151 13.38 7.43 0.04
N ALA A 152 14.46 7.16 -0.67
CA ALA A 152 15.40 6.10 -0.36
C ALA A 152 16.81 6.62 -0.69
N VAL A 153 17.61 6.88 0.35
CA VAL A 153 18.95 7.49 0.20
C VAL A 153 19.93 6.83 1.17
N VAL A 154 21.12 6.51 0.69
CA VAL A 154 22.23 6.12 1.56
C VAL A 154 22.70 7.37 2.32
N ASN A 155 22.60 7.34 3.63
CA ASN A 155 23.05 8.40 4.52
C ASN A 155 23.79 7.79 5.72
N PRO A 156 25.14 7.77 5.70
CA PRO A 156 25.92 7.18 6.78
C PRO A 156 25.68 7.80 8.16
N ASP A 157 25.18 9.03 8.20
CA ASP A 157 24.89 9.75 9.44
C ASP A 157 23.48 9.44 9.98
N ALA A 158 22.63 8.81 9.17
CA ALA A 158 21.30 8.40 9.58
C ALA A 158 21.33 7.10 10.40
N PRO A 159 20.36 6.88 11.31
CA PRO A 159 20.25 5.64 12.05
C PRO A 159 20.12 4.42 11.12
N GLY A 160 21.13 3.54 11.13
CA GLY A 160 21.20 2.37 10.27
C GLY A 160 21.81 2.63 8.89
N GLY A 161 22.24 3.86 8.60
CA GLY A 161 22.95 4.20 7.35
C GLY A 161 22.06 4.60 6.17
N PHE A 162 20.76 4.76 6.40
CA PHE A 162 19.79 5.06 5.34
C PHE A 162 18.72 6.05 5.81
N ASP A 163 18.36 6.99 4.93
CA ASP A 163 17.14 7.77 5.06
C ASP A 163 16.06 7.21 4.14
N HIS A 164 14.88 6.99 4.68
CA HIS A 164 13.72 6.62 3.90
C HIS A 164 12.44 7.23 4.49
N SER A 165 11.49 7.52 3.64
CA SER A 165 10.19 7.97 4.10
C SER A 165 9.43 6.79 4.71
N GLY A 166 8.79 6.94 5.85
CA GLY A 166 7.91 5.92 6.41
C GLY A 166 6.57 5.80 5.69
N ARG A 167 6.47 6.20 4.43
CA ARG A 167 5.20 6.21 3.67
C ARG A 167 4.73 4.82 3.29
N LEU A 168 3.40 4.62 3.36
CA LEU A 168 2.70 3.57 2.65
C LEU A 168 1.96 4.21 1.48
N ILE A 169 2.14 3.70 0.28
CA ILE A 169 1.69 4.31 -0.97
C ILE A 169 0.71 3.38 -1.67
N LEU A 170 -0.47 3.88 -2.06
CA LEU A 170 -1.51 3.11 -2.76
C LEU A 170 -1.42 3.34 -4.26
N VAL A 171 -1.34 2.25 -5.02
CA VAL A 171 -1.20 2.25 -6.48
C VAL A 171 -2.37 1.49 -7.11
N ASP A 172 -2.92 2.02 -8.19
CA ASP A 172 -4.06 1.43 -8.91
C ASP A 172 -3.63 0.41 -9.98
N LYS A 173 -4.62 -0.21 -10.64
CA LYS A 173 -4.41 -1.19 -11.73
C LYS A 173 -3.64 -0.66 -12.93
N ASN A 174 -3.65 0.68 -13.11
CA ASN A 174 -2.98 1.38 -14.20
C ASN A 174 -1.60 1.89 -13.79
N ARG A 175 -1.14 1.52 -12.58
CA ARG A 175 0.14 1.93 -12.02
C ARG A 175 0.22 3.41 -11.65
N HIS A 176 -0.92 4.06 -11.37
CA HIS A 176 -0.93 5.42 -10.88
C HIS A 176 -0.99 5.43 -9.36
N VAL A 177 -0.23 6.32 -8.74
CA VAL A 177 -0.33 6.59 -7.31
C VAL A 177 -1.64 7.32 -7.02
N ARG A 178 -2.41 6.80 -6.06
CA ARG A 178 -3.77 7.30 -5.74
C ARG A 178 -3.88 7.87 -4.33
N SER A 179 -3.10 7.39 -3.39
CA SER A 179 -3.05 7.87 -2.01
C SER A 179 -1.74 7.49 -1.36
N PHE A 180 -1.41 8.12 -0.24
CA PHE A 180 -0.32 7.71 0.65
C PHE A 180 -0.65 8.14 2.08
N CYS A 181 0.06 7.54 3.05
CA CYS A 181 -0.01 7.93 4.46
C CYS A 181 1.37 7.88 5.13
N ASP A 182 1.47 8.49 6.29
CA ASP A 182 2.58 8.22 7.22
C ASP A 182 2.36 6.85 7.87
N GLY A 183 3.14 5.86 7.46
CA GLY A 183 3.07 4.51 7.99
C GLY A 183 3.47 4.39 9.47
N THR A 184 4.03 5.45 10.07
CA THR A 184 4.34 5.50 11.51
C THR A 184 3.17 5.96 12.37
N ASP A 185 2.13 6.59 11.75
CA ASP A 185 0.92 7.07 12.41
C ASP A 185 -0.26 6.12 12.17
N ALA A 186 -0.69 5.46 13.24
CA ALA A 186 -1.80 4.50 13.18
C ALA A 186 -3.13 5.15 12.73
N ALA A 187 -3.39 6.42 13.09
CA ALA A 187 -4.62 7.11 12.70
C ALA A 187 -4.61 7.46 11.21
N ASP A 188 -3.45 7.87 10.68
CA ASP A 188 -3.31 8.11 9.23
C ASP A 188 -3.41 6.81 8.42
N VAL A 189 -2.90 5.69 8.96
CA VAL A 189 -3.08 4.36 8.36
C VAL A 189 -4.55 3.92 8.38
N ASP A 190 -5.34 4.27 9.43
CA ASP A 190 -6.78 3.99 9.46
C ASP A 190 -7.54 4.78 8.38
N ARG A 191 -7.15 6.04 8.12
CA ARG A 191 -7.64 6.82 6.98
C ARG A 191 -7.26 6.16 5.66
N PHE A 192 -6.00 5.78 5.52
CA PHE A 192 -5.46 5.13 4.32
C PHE A 192 -6.16 3.80 4.00
N MET A 193 -6.51 3.00 5.00
CA MET A 193 -7.31 1.78 4.79
C MET A 193 -8.70 2.08 4.22
N LYS A 194 -9.30 3.24 4.52
CA LYS A 194 -10.54 3.68 3.86
C LYS A 194 -10.30 4.05 2.41
N ASP A 195 -9.15 4.68 2.08
CA ASP A 195 -8.78 4.95 0.70
C ASP A 195 -8.58 3.65 -0.10
N ILE A 196 -8.03 2.60 0.53
CA ILE A 196 -7.95 1.26 -0.08
C ILE A 196 -9.35 0.72 -0.39
N ASP A 197 -10.29 0.79 0.57
CA ASP A 197 -11.67 0.32 0.37
C ASP A 197 -12.34 1.09 -0.79
N ILE A 198 -12.18 2.42 -0.84
CA ILE A 198 -12.70 3.27 -1.94
C ILE A 198 -12.10 2.86 -3.28
N LEU A 199 -10.79 2.64 -3.36
CA LEU A 199 -10.14 2.27 -4.61
C LEU A 199 -10.54 0.86 -5.07
N LEU A 200 -10.72 -0.08 -4.14
CA LEU A 200 -11.26 -1.40 -4.45
C LEU A 200 -12.67 -1.29 -5.03
N GLU A 201 -13.54 -0.48 -4.45
CA GLU A 201 -14.88 -0.25 -4.98
C GLU A 201 -14.84 0.43 -6.35
N GLU A 202 -14.05 1.51 -6.51
CA GLU A 202 -13.89 2.24 -7.77
C GLU A 202 -13.44 1.34 -8.93
N GLN A 203 -12.45 0.47 -8.65
CA GLN A 203 -11.76 -0.27 -9.71
C GLN A 203 -12.36 -1.66 -10.00
N PHE A 204 -13.17 -2.21 -9.08
CA PHE A 204 -13.68 -3.58 -9.20
C PHE A 204 -15.21 -3.69 -9.03
N ALA A 205 -15.93 -2.59 -8.79
CA ALA A 205 -17.39 -2.64 -8.82
C ALA A 205 -17.85 -3.12 -10.22
N THR A 206 -18.64 -4.16 -10.24
CA THR A 206 -19.33 -4.62 -11.46
C THR A 206 -20.36 -3.56 -11.82
N ARG A 207 -20.19 -2.91 -12.97
CA ARG A 207 -21.19 -2.00 -13.55
C ARG A 207 -22.35 -2.79 -14.12
#